data_4754a17d66b55ee7d93e5d2adcf515e6
#
_entry.id   4754a17d66b55ee7d93e5d2adcf515e6
#
_cell.length_a   1.000
_cell.length_b   1.000
_cell.length_c   1.000
_cell.angle_alpha   90.00
_cell.angle_beta   90.00
_cell.angle_gamma   90.00
#
_symmetry.space_group_name_H-M   'P 1'
#
loop_
_entity.id
_entity.type
_entity.pdbx_description
1 polymer ?
#
loop_
_entity_poly.entity_id
_entity_poly.type
_entity_poly.pdbx_seq_one_letter_code
_entity_poly.pdbx_strand_id
1 'polypeptide(L)'
;MQRKFLSSLGLILLLNLIVKPFYLLGIDAEVQIRVGKDAYGLYFGLLNLSFILNMFIDLGINNFNNRNISQNIQLVSKHFTKLFTIKAYLAFGYALLTLGLGLALGYGQESFEILALLTLNQVLVSFILFGRSNLAALHLFSRDSIISVLDRALLIAFCSIFLFTNFTDQEFKIEWFVYLQTLAYVITLLVSIFMLRGNIGRLKFKFDKLFAIQIFKKSIPYATFTLIAGLYNRLDGIMLEKIGPEGSFTAGEYAQGFRFFEAASMFAYLFAVLLLPIYSRMLKEGSPIKPMVDTATRLLLGSSLAVAILFYFHGDFVLEWRYPDVTESSAQAFSALMIGFVGVGMFYVYGTLMTADEDLKKLNYISIGGLVLNVLLNFYLIPIHGAFGAAIATMATQLFAGVAQLFSVVIRFKFGVNTRLLLQFILYGILAVGTNLFLEDFIPENAFYRFLVSALVGGVLLLVTGLFSVNKFVRLLKSNE
;
A
#
# COMPACT_ATOMS: atom_id res chain seq x y z
N MET A 1 -17.49 -8.30 -24.42
CA MET A 1 -16.77 -8.59 -23.16
C MET A 1 -15.78 -7.51 -22.79
N GLN A 2 -14.90 -7.04 -23.68
CA GLN A 2 -13.88 -6.01 -23.42
C GLN A 2 -14.46 -4.70 -22.82
N ARG A 3 -15.53 -4.14 -23.41
CA ARG A 3 -16.15 -2.88 -22.90
C ARG A 3 -16.70 -3.02 -21.49
N LYS A 4 -17.31 -4.14 -21.12
CA LYS A 4 -17.78 -4.42 -19.75
C LYS A 4 -16.61 -4.60 -18.78
N PHE A 5 -15.55 -5.26 -19.23
CA PHE A 5 -14.32 -5.42 -18.44
C PHE A 5 -13.67 -4.07 -18.15
N LEU A 6 -13.43 -3.23 -19.17
CA LEU A 6 -12.83 -1.90 -19.02
C LEU A 6 -13.67 -0.96 -18.15
N SER A 7 -15.00 -0.97 -18.32
CA SER A 7 -15.91 -0.19 -17.46
C SER A 7 -15.86 -0.65 -16.00
N SER A 8 -15.83 -1.96 -15.75
CA SER A 8 -15.73 -2.49 -14.38
C SER A 8 -14.34 -2.25 -13.78
N LEU A 9 -13.27 -2.35 -14.56
CA LEU A 9 -11.91 -2.02 -14.11
C LEU A 9 -11.80 -0.54 -13.76
N GLY A 10 -12.31 0.34 -14.62
CA GLY A 10 -12.38 1.78 -14.34
C GLY A 10 -13.17 2.09 -13.07
N LEU A 11 -14.29 1.41 -12.85
CA LEU A 11 -15.09 1.54 -11.62
C LEU A 11 -14.31 1.06 -10.39
N ILE A 12 -13.63 -0.09 -10.45
CA ILE A 12 -12.79 -0.59 -9.35
C ILE A 12 -11.72 0.44 -9.00
N LEU A 13 -11.02 0.96 -10.01
CA LEU A 13 -9.94 1.94 -9.82
C LEU A 13 -10.49 3.22 -9.18
N LEU A 14 -11.58 3.77 -9.71
CA LEU A 14 -12.19 5.00 -9.23
C LEU A 14 -12.70 4.85 -7.79
N LEU A 15 -13.43 3.78 -7.49
CA LEU A 15 -13.94 3.52 -6.14
C LEU A 15 -12.80 3.36 -5.13
N ASN A 16 -11.74 2.60 -5.48
CA ASN A 16 -10.60 2.43 -4.59
C ASN A 16 -9.79 3.71 -4.41
N LEU A 17 -9.74 4.57 -5.44
CA LEU A 17 -9.04 5.85 -5.41
C LEU A 17 -9.73 6.88 -4.51
N ILE A 18 -11.04 6.82 -4.37
CA ILE A 18 -11.83 7.74 -3.54
C ILE A 18 -11.99 7.17 -2.13
N VAL A 19 -12.50 5.94 -2.02
CA VAL A 19 -12.92 5.37 -0.73
C VAL A 19 -11.72 5.11 0.20
N LYS A 20 -10.61 4.58 -0.31
CA LYS A 20 -9.47 4.22 0.54
C LYS A 20 -8.68 5.41 1.08
N PRO A 21 -8.31 6.43 0.27
CA PRO A 21 -7.69 7.62 0.81
C PRO A 21 -8.62 8.38 1.76
N PHE A 22 -9.93 8.47 1.45
CA PHE A 22 -10.90 9.07 2.36
C PHE A 22 -10.99 8.31 3.69
N TYR A 23 -10.96 6.97 3.65
CA TYR A 23 -10.88 6.16 4.86
C TYR A 23 -9.63 6.48 5.68
N LEU A 24 -8.45 6.51 5.04
CA LEU A 24 -7.17 6.73 5.74
C LEU A 24 -7.06 8.14 6.32
N LEU A 25 -7.34 9.15 5.51
CA LEU A 25 -7.11 10.55 5.90
C LEU A 25 -8.34 11.18 6.58
N GLY A 26 -9.53 10.63 6.35
CA GLY A 26 -10.77 11.07 7.01
C GLY A 26 -11.03 10.33 8.31
N ILE A 27 -11.32 9.04 8.23
CA ILE A 27 -11.79 8.25 9.37
C ILE A 27 -10.66 7.77 10.27
N ASP A 28 -9.63 7.12 9.69
CA ASP A 28 -8.53 6.54 10.47
C ASP A 28 -7.73 7.63 11.20
N ALA A 29 -7.47 8.77 10.53
CA ALA A 29 -6.86 9.92 11.17
C ALA A 29 -7.76 10.56 12.25
N GLU A 30 -9.09 10.57 12.08
CA GLU A 30 -10.00 11.06 13.14
C GLU A 30 -10.00 10.12 14.35
N VAL A 31 -9.95 8.81 14.12
CA VAL A 31 -9.76 7.84 15.21
C VAL A 31 -8.49 8.15 16.00
N GLN A 32 -7.37 8.40 15.30
CA GLN A 32 -6.10 8.73 15.98
C GLN A 32 -6.23 9.99 16.85
N ILE A 33 -6.91 11.03 16.35
CA ILE A 33 -7.15 12.27 17.11
C ILE A 33 -7.96 11.98 18.38
N ARG A 34 -9.01 11.16 18.27
CA ARG A 34 -9.92 10.86 19.39
C ARG A 34 -9.28 9.99 20.48
N VAL A 35 -8.47 9.00 20.10
CA VAL A 35 -7.88 8.09 21.06
C VAL A 35 -6.49 8.52 21.54
N GLY A 36 -5.86 9.49 20.88
CA GLY A 36 -4.51 9.96 21.16
C GLY A 36 -3.40 9.07 20.59
N LYS A 37 -2.16 9.61 20.61
CA LYS A 37 -0.99 8.97 19.99
C LYS A 37 -0.61 7.64 20.64
N ASP A 38 -0.71 7.53 21.97
CA ASP A 38 -0.34 6.31 22.69
C ASP A 38 -1.22 5.12 22.31
N ALA A 39 -2.54 5.25 22.44
CA ALA A 39 -3.47 4.19 22.14
C ALA A 39 -3.46 3.83 20.64
N TYR A 40 -3.37 4.86 19.78
CA TYR A 40 -3.27 4.63 18.35
C TYR A 40 -1.93 4.02 17.93
N GLY A 41 -0.83 4.43 18.54
CA GLY A 41 0.51 3.90 18.26
C GLY A 41 0.65 2.44 18.67
N LEU A 42 0.10 2.04 19.82
CA LEU A 42 -0.02 0.63 20.21
C LEU A 42 -0.82 -0.17 19.15
N TYR A 43 -1.99 0.32 18.79
CA TYR A 43 -2.80 -0.29 17.72
C TYR A 43 -2.01 -0.39 16.40
N PHE A 44 -1.26 0.65 16.01
CA PHE A 44 -0.46 0.69 14.80
C PHE A 44 0.66 -0.37 14.83
N GLY A 45 1.37 -0.52 15.96
CA GLY A 45 2.37 -1.57 16.17
C GLY A 45 1.76 -2.97 16.03
N LEU A 46 0.66 -3.24 16.75
CA LEU A 46 -0.06 -4.53 16.72
C LEU A 46 -0.64 -4.84 15.33
N LEU A 47 -1.18 -3.82 14.65
CA LEU A 47 -1.68 -3.94 13.28
C LEU A 47 -0.55 -4.35 12.33
N ASN A 48 0.61 -3.70 12.41
CA ASN A 48 1.77 -4.03 11.58
C ASN A 48 2.28 -5.46 11.87
N LEU A 49 2.31 -5.88 13.14
CA LEU A 49 2.65 -7.26 13.52
C LEU A 49 1.69 -8.27 12.87
N SER A 50 0.38 -8.01 12.89
CA SER A 50 -0.61 -8.86 12.24
C SER A 50 -0.43 -8.91 10.72
N PHE A 51 -0.06 -7.79 10.08
CA PHE A 51 0.15 -7.71 8.64
C PHE A 51 1.40 -8.47 8.16
N ILE A 52 2.50 -8.43 8.90
CA ILE A 52 3.76 -9.07 8.50
C ILE A 52 3.55 -10.57 8.22
N LEU A 53 2.79 -11.22 9.08
CA LEU A 53 2.53 -12.65 8.97
C LEU A 53 1.34 -13.02 8.09
N ASN A 54 0.51 -12.04 7.70
CA ASN A 54 -0.71 -12.28 6.89
C ASN A 54 -0.41 -13.03 5.59
N MET A 55 0.77 -12.86 5.02
CA MET A 55 1.17 -13.59 3.84
C MET A 55 1.10 -15.11 4.00
N PHE A 56 1.32 -15.63 5.20
CA PHE A 56 1.22 -17.08 5.47
C PHE A 56 -0.19 -17.63 5.27
N ILE A 57 -1.24 -16.78 5.33
CA ILE A 57 -2.62 -17.22 5.07
C ILE A 57 -2.86 -17.45 3.57
N ASP A 58 -2.13 -16.77 2.69
CA ASP A 58 -2.38 -16.84 1.25
C ASP A 58 -1.35 -17.67 0.47
N LEU A 59 -0.07 -17.50 0.75
CA LEU A 59 1.05 -18.14 0.04
C LEU A 59 0.86 -18.19 -1.49
N GLY A 60 0.20 -17.16 -2.07
CA GLY A 60 -0.08 -17.06 -3.51
C GLY A 60 -1.27 -17.88 -4.01
N ILE A 61 -2.08 -18.45 -3.12
CA ILE A 61 -3.28 -19.25 -3.45
C ILE A 61 -4.26 -18.43 -4.29
N ASN A 62 -4.49 -17.16 -3.95
CA ASN A 62 -5.43 -16.30 -4.67
C ASN A 62 -5.01 -16.09 -6.13
N ASN A 63 -3.72 -15.90 -6.40
CA ASN A 63 -3.19 -15.74 -7.75
C ASN A 63 -3.28 -17.04 -8.55
N PHE A 64 -2.92 -18.16 -7.92
CA PHE A 64 -3.07 -19.50 -8.53
C PHE A 64 -4.54 -19.78 -8.86
N ASN A 65 -5.44 -19.53 -7.90
CA ASN A 65 -6.87 -19.75 -8.06
C ASN A 65 -7.45 -18.92 -9.21
N ASN A 66 -7.15 -17.62 -9.25
CA ASN A 66 -7.63 -16.72 -10.30
C ASN A 66 -7.19 -17.20 -11.68
N ARG A 67 -5.91 -17.53 -11.84
CA ARG A 67 -5.37 -18.04 -13.12
C ARG A 67 -5.99 -19.38 -13.53
N ASN A 68 -6.09 -20.34 -12.61
CA ASN A 68 -6.55 -21.70 -12.91
C ASN A 68 -8.04 -21.74 -13.21
N ILE A 69 -8.86 -21.01 -12.46
CA ILE A 69 -10.32 -20.97 -12.64
C ILE A 69 -10.68 -20.17 -13.88
N SER A 70 -10.02 -19.05 -14.19
CA SER A 70 -10.30 -18.30 -15.42
C SER A 70 -10.06 -19.12 -16.69
N GLN A 71 -9.15 -20.10 -16.64
CA GLN A 71 -8.91 -21.03 -17.73
C GLN A 71 -9.89 -22.23 -17.74
N ASN A 72 -10.48 -22.59 -16.59
CA ASN A 72 -11.28 -23.79 -16.40
C ASN A 72 -12.45 -23.55 -15.43
N ILE A 73 -13.43 -22.75 -15.84
CA ILE A 73 -14.57 -22.32 -15.00
C ILE A 73 -15.31 -23.49 -14.34
N GLN A 74 -15.42 -24.62 -15.02
CA GLN A 74 -16.06 -25.84 -14.50
C GLN A 74 -15.37 -26.44 -13.25
N LEU A 75 -14.13 -26.06 -12.97
CA LEU A 75 -13.39 -26.55 -11.80
C LEU A 75 -13.68 -25.76 -10.52
N VAL A 76 -14.43 -24.64 -10.60
CA VAL A 76 -14.73 -23.78 -9.43
C VAL A 76 -15.26 -24.60 -8.27
N SER A 77 -16.35 -25.35 -8.45
CA SER A 77 -16.99 -26.11 -7.38
C SER A 77 -16.08 -27.17 -6.76
N LYS A 78 -15.20 -27.79 -7.54
CA LYS A 78 -14.28 -28.83 -7.08
C LYS A 78 -13.05 -28.24 -6.38
N HIS A 79 -12.47 -27.17 -6.92
CA HIS A 79 -11.26 -26.57 -6.40
C HIS A 79 -11.54 -25.64 -5.22
N PHE A 80 -12.68 -24.94 -5.22
CA PHE A 80 -13.07 -24.02 -4.13
C PHE A 80 -12.97 -24.67 -2.76
N THR A 81 -13.60 -25.83 -2.60
CA THR A 81 -13.61 -26.57 -1.31
C THR A 81 -12.20 -26.96 -0.86
N LYS A 82 -11.36 -27.46 -1.78
CA LYS A 82 -9.97 -27.84 -1.46
C LYS A 82 -9.12 -26.64 -1.06
N LEU A 83 -9.22 -25.53 -1.82
CA LEU A 83 -8.48 -24.29 -1.54
C LEU A 83 -8.97 -23.63 -0.25
N PHE A 84 -10.29 -23.62 -0.01
CA PHE A 84 -10.87 -23.13 1.23
C PHE A 84 -10.32 -23.90 2.44
N THR A 85 -10.26 -25.24 2.36
CA THR A 85 -9.72 -26.09 3.40
C THR A 85 -8.24 -25.79 3.67
N ILE A 86 -7.42 -25.67 2.61
CA ILE A 86 -6.00 -25.31 2.76
C ILE A 86 -5.85 -23.95 3.43
N LYS A 87 -6.61 -22.92 2.97
CA LYS A 87 -6.60 -21.58 3.59
C LYS A 87 -7.03 -21.61 5.06
N ALA A 88 -7.99 -22.43 5.44
CA ALA A 88 -8.39 -22.58 6.84
C ALA A 88 -7.24 -23.12 7.72
N TYR A 89 -6.49 -24.12 7.25
CA TYR A 89 -5.30 -24.59 7.96
C TYR A 89 -4.20 -23.55 8.04
N LEU A 90 -3.95 -22.80 6.94
CA LEU A 90 -2.98 -21.71 6.94
C LEU A 90 -3.40 -20.58 7.88
N ALA A 91 -4.68 -20.23 7.91
CA ALA A 91 -5.22 -19.22 8.83
C ALA A 91 -5.05 -19.64 10.30
N PHE A 92 -5.27 -20.90 10.62
CA PHE A 92 -5.00 -21.43 11.95
C PHE A 92 -3.52 -21.35 12.32
N GLY A 93 -2.62 -21.79 11.41
CA GLY A 93 -1.17 -21.68 11.62
C GLY A 93 -0.71 -20.23 11.77
N TYR A 94 -1.24 -19.32 10.95
CA TYR A 94 -0.99 -17.88 11.05
C TYR A 94 -1.43 -17.33 12.42
N ALA A 95 -2.64 -17.69 12.89
CA ALA A 95 -3.13 -17.21 14.18
C ALA A 95 -2.23 -17.69 15.32
N LEU A 96 -1.81 -18.95 15.32
CA LEU A 96 -0.87 -19.48 16.31
C LEU A 96 0.47 -18.75 16.29
N LEU A 97 1.02 -18.48 15.09
CA LEU A 97 2.29 -17.76 14.94
C LEU A 97 2.17 -16.31 15.42
N THR A 98 1.12 -15.59 15.01
CA THR A 98 0.94 -14.17 15.37
C THR A 98 0.72 -14.02 16.87
N LEU A 99 -0.15 -14.82 17.46
CA LEU A 99 -0.41 -14.78 18.91
C LEU A 99 0.80 -15.27 19.70
N GLY A 100 1.50 -16.30 19.23
CA GLY A 100 2.74 -16.78 19.84
C GLY A 100 3.83 -15.72 19.84
N LEU A 101 4.00 -14.97 18.74
CA LEU A 101 4.92 -13.83 18.69
C LEU A 101 4.46 -12.70 19.61
N GLY A 102 3.15 -12.43 19.70
CA GLY A 102 2.62 -11.46 20.66
C GLY A 102 3.01 -11.78 22.09
N LEU A 103 2.88 -13.04 22.51
CA LEU A 103 3.33 -13.50 23.82
C LEU A 103 4.86 -13.37 23.98
N ALA A 104 5.63 -13.75 22.98
CA ALA A 104 7.10 -13.67 23.02
C ALA A 104 7.60 -12.21 23.10
N LEU A 105 6.87 -11.26 22.52
CA LEU A 105 7.15 -9.81 22.59
C LEU A 105 6.66 -9.18 23.91
N GLY A 106 6.05 -9.95 24.81
CA GLY A 106 5.66 -9.50 26.15
C GLY A 106 4.44 -8.57 26.17
N TYR A 107 3.51 -8.67 25.20
CA TYR A 107 2.28 -7.89 25.25
C TYR A 107 1.39 -8.32 26.42
N GLY A 108 0.94 -7.34 27.22
CA GLY A 108 -0.01 -7.54 28.32
C GLY A 108 -1.40 -7.94 27.83
N GLN A 109 -2.29 -8.33 28.76
CA GLN A 109 -3.61 -8.87 28.44
C GLN A 109 -4.44 -7.99 27.51
N GLU A 110 -4.55 -6.68 27.76
CA GLU A 110 -5.34 -5.74 26.95
C GLU A 110 -4.80 -5.66 25.52
N SER A 111 -3.49 -5.49 25.36
CA SER A 111 -2.82 -5.45 24.04
C SER A 111 -2.97 -6.78 23.31
N PHE A 112 -2.96 -7.90 24.03
CA PHE A 112 -3.13 -9.24 23.46
C PHE A 112 -4.55 -9.46 22.93
N GLU A 113 -5.58 -8.92 23.60
CA GLU A 113 -6.97 -8.98 23.13
C GLU A 113 -7.12 -8.19 21.80
N ILE A 114 -6.53 -7.00 21.72
CA ILE A 114 -6.49 -6.22 20.47
C ILE A 114 -5.76 -7.00 19.37
N LEU A 115 -4.61 -7.60 19.67
CA LEU A 115 -3.85 -8.42 18.71
C LEU A 115 -4.65 -9.62 18.22
N ALA A 116 -5.40 -10.29 19.11
CA ALA A 116 -6.25 -11.42 18.74
C ALA A 116 -7.35 -11.01 17.76
N LEU A 117 -8.00 -9.87 17.99
CA LEU A 117 -9.01 -9.32 17.08
C LEU A 117 -8.39 -8.89 15.74
N LEU A 118 -7.23 -8.24 15.76
CA LEU A 118 -6.51 -7.88 14.53
C LEU A 118 -6.07 -9.11 13.74
N THR A 119 -5.65 -10.17 14.44
CA THR A 119 -5.35 -11.47 13.84
C THR A 119 -6.60 -12.08 13.17
N LEU A 120 -7.75 -12.05 13.85
CA LEU A 120 -9.03 -12.44 13.25
C LEU A 120 -9.38 -11.57 12.03
N ASN A 121 -9.18 -10.27 12.12
CA ASN A 121 -9.43 -9.34 11.00
C ASN A 121 -8.59 -9.69 9.77
N GLN A 122 -7.31 -10.05 9.92
CA GLN A 122 -6.47 -10.50 8.81
C GLN A 122 -6.97 -11.81 8.20
N VAL A 123 -7.46 -12.73 9.02
CA VAL A 123 -8.10 -13.98 8.54
C VAL A 123 -9.34 -13.64 7.72
N LEU A 124 -10.23 -12.79 8.22
CA LEU A 124 -11.45 -12.37 7.51
C LEU A 124 -11.10 -11.70 6.15
N VAL A 125 -10.14 -10.75 6.15
CA VAL A 125 -9.66 -10.08 4.93
C VAL A 125 -9.10 -11.10 3.93
N SER A 126 -8.33 -12.09 4.38
CA SER A 126 -7.79 -13.12 3.49
C SER A 126 -8.89 -13.97 2.84
N PHE A 127 -9.97 -14.29 3.57
CA PHE A 127 -11.13 -14.99 2.99
C PHE A 127 -11.97 -14.08 2.08
N ILE A 128 -12.08 -12.78 2.35
CA ILE A 128 -12.70 -11.81 1.44
C ILE A 128 -11.90 -11.77 0.12
N LEU A 129 -10.57 -11.67 0.18
CA LEU A 129 -9.71 -11.69 -1.01
C LEU A 129 -9.82 -13.00 -1.79
N PHE A 130 -9.97 -14.13 -1.11
CA PHE A 130 -10.24 -15.42 -1.75
C PHE A 130 -11.60 -15.43 -2.46
N GLY A 131 -12.65 -14.89 -1.84
CA GLY A 131 -13.95 -14.70 -2.48
C GLY A 131 -13.85 -13.83 -3.73
N ARG A 132 -13.16 -12.70 -3.64
CA ARG A 132 -12.89 -11.79 -4.75
C ARG A 132 -12.12 -12.45 -5.91
N SER A 133 -11.09 -13.24 -5.59
CA SER A 133 -10.32 -13.99 -6.61
C SER A 133 -11.20 -14.95 -7.41
N ASN A 134 -12.20 -15.56 -6.76
CA ASN A 134 -13.18 -16.43 -7.44
C ASN A 134 -14.18 -15.62 -8.28
N LEU A 135 -14.67 -14.47 -7.79
CA LEU A 135 -15.57 -13.59 -8.56
C LEU A 135 -14.87 -13.06 -9.82
N ALA A 136 -13.61 -12.62 -9.69
CA ALA A 136 -12.81 -12.16 -10.83
C ALA A 136 -12.58 -13.30 -11.85
N ALA A 137 -12.23 -14.49 -11.37
CA ALA A 137 -12.02 -15.67 -12.22
C ALA A 137 -13.29 -16.14 -12.95
N LEU A 138 -14.46 -15.91 -12.35
CA LEU A 138 -15.77 -16.15 -12.97
C LEU A 138 -16.24 -14.99 -13.88
N HIS A 139 -15.39 -14.00 -14.11
CA HIS A 139 -15.71 -12.76 -14.86
C HIS A 139 -16.90 -11.96 -14.28
N LEU A 140 -17.18 -12.10 -12.99
CA LEU A 140 -18.22 -11.36 -12.26
C LEU A 140 -17.65 -10.03 -11.73
N PHE A 141 -17.03 -9.24 -12.60
CA PHE A 141 -16.27 -8.04 -12.27
C PHE A 141 -17.06 -6.99 -11.49
N SER A 142 -18.35 -6.78 -11.81
CA SER A 142 -19.20 -5.82 -11.08
C SER A 142 -19.40 -6.23 -9.62
N ARG A 143 -19.53 -7.53 -9.33
CA ARG A 143 -19.64 -8.03 -7.95
C ARG A 143 -18.30 -7.90 -7.21
N ASP A 144 -17.17 -8.20 -7.88
CA ASP A 144 -15.83 -7.97 -7.31
C ASP A 144 -15.60 -6.49 -7.00
N SER A 145 -16.04 -5.57 -7.88
CA SER A 145 -15.93 -4.12 -7.67
C SER A 145 -16.61 -3.67 -6.37
N ILE A 146 -17.83 -4.15 -6.11
CA ILE A 146 -18.58 -3.83 -4.89
C ILE A 146 -17.84 -4.35 -3.66
N ILE A 147 -17.46 -5.63 -3.64
CA ILE A 147 -16.74 -6.24 -2.51
C ILE A 147 -15.40 -5.55 -2.26
N SER A 148 -14.74 -5.00 -3.30
CA SER A 148 -13.42 -4.37 -3.19
C SER A 148 -13.37 -3.11 -2.33
N VAL A 149 -14.52 -2.50 -2.06
CA VAL A 149 -14.65 -1.26 -1.27
C VAL A 149 -15.67 -1.38 -0.14
N LEU A 150 -16.44 -2.47 -0.10
CA LEU A 150 -17.54 -2.62 0.85
C LEU A 150 -17.07 -2.58 2.31
N ASP A 151 -15.96 -3.23 2.61
CA ASP A 151 -15.34 -3.24 3.94
C ASP A 151 -15.01 -1.81 4.41
N ARG A 152 -14.41 -1.00 3.54
CA ARG A 152 -14.06 0.38 3.86
C ARG A 152 -15.27 1.30 3.92
N ALA A 153 -16.23 1.11 3.01
CA ALA A 153 -17.48 1.87 3.03
C ALA A 153 -18.30 1.62 4.30
N LEU A 154 -18.40 0.35 4.73
CA LEU A 154 -19.05 0.00 5.99
C LEU A 154 -18.30 0.58 7.20
N LEU A 155 -16.97 0.50 7.20
CA LEU A 155 -16.18 1.04 8.28
C LEU A 155 -16.29 2.57 8.36
N ILE A 156 -16.30 3.26 7.21
CA ILE A 156 -16.58 4.71 7.16
C ILE A 156 -17.94 4.99 7.78
N ALA A 157 -18.98 4.26 7.38
CA ALA A 157 -20.34 4.48 7.88
C ALA A 157 -20.44 4.24 9.39
N PHE A 158 -19.91 3.10 9.88
CA PHE A 158 -19.94 2.75 11.29
C PHE A 158 -19.13 3.73 12.15
N CYS A 159 -17.88 4.01 11.77
CA CYS A 159 -17.05 4.96 12.51
C CYS A 159 -17.66 6.37 12.50
N SER A 160 -18.26 6.81 11.38
CA SER A 160 -18.90 8.13 11.30
C SER A 160 -20.03 8.28 12.32
N ILE A 161 -20.79 7.22 12.59
CA ILE A 161 -21.85 7.26 13.59
C ILE A 161 -21.24 7.51 14.98
N PHE A 162 -20.16 6.81 15.34
CA PHE A 162 -19.55 6.94 16.66
C PHE A 162 -18.70 8.21 16.82
N LEU A 163 -18.07 8.68 15.74
CA LEU A 163 -17.14 9.82 15.80
C LEU A 163 -17.85 11.18 15.67
N PHE A 164 -18.94 11.25 14.90
CA PHE A 164 -19.58 12.52 14.53
C PHE A 164 -21.03 12.69 15.02
N THR A 165 -21.57 11.68 15.72
CA THR A 165 -22.90 11.81 16.34
C THR A 165 -22.81 11.53 17.83
N ASN A 166 -23.81 11.99 18.58
CA ASN A 166 -23.93 11.72 20.02
C ASN A 166 -24.60 10.34 20.25
N PHE A 167 -24.10 9.30 19.57
CA PHE A 167 -24.63 7.95 19.70
C PHE A 167 -24.35 7.33 21.10
N THR A 168 -23.29 7.79 21.73
CA THR A 168 -22.88 7.36 23.07
C THR A 168 -22.26 8.55 23.84
N ASP A 169 -22.48 8.60 25.15
CA ASP A 169 -21.84 9.58 26.04
C ASP A 169 -20.41 9.18 26.46
N GLN A 170 -19.92 8.01 26.02
CA GLN A 170 -18.60 7.52 26.34
C GLN A 170 -17.57 8.01 25.34
N GLU A 171 -16.35 8.25 25.81
CA GLU A 171 -15.20 8.55 24.96
C GLU A 171 -14.89 7.39 24.00
N PHE A 172 -14.57 7.72 22.75
CA PHE A 172 -14.23 6.73 21.73
C PHE A 172 -12.91 6.06 22.07
N LYS A 173 -12.91 4.71 22.13
CA LYS A 173 -11.73 3.90 22.44
C LYS A 173 -11.23 3.14 21.23
N ILE A 174 -9.93 2.79 21.24
CA ILE A 174 -9.29 2.08 20.11
C ILE A 174 -9.89 0.67 19.92
N GLU A 175 -10.34 0.00 20.99
CA GLU A 175 -11.02 -1.29 20.93
C GLU A 175 -12.31 -1.23 20.12
N TRP A 176 -13.06 -0.13 20.23
CA TRP A 176 -14.28 0.08 19.45
C TRP A 176 -13.97 0.15 17.97
N PHE A 177 -12.88 0.84 17.60
CA PHE A 177 -12.43 0.88 16.22
C PHE A 177 -12.13 -0.52 15.69
N VAL A 178 -11.45 -1.36 16.47
CA VAL A 178 -11.14 -2.74 16.10
C VAL A 178 -12.41 -3.60 16.02
N TYR A 179 -13.39 -3.42 16.92
CA TYR A 179 -14.68 -4.09 16.83
C TYR A 179 -15.46 -3.71 15.58
N LEU A 180 -15.50 -2.40 15.23
CA LEU A 180 -16.16 -1.92 14.03
C LEU A 180 -15.48 -2.44 12.75
N GLN A 181 -14.14 -2.56 12.76
CA GLN A 181 -13.40 -3.24 11.69
C GLN A 181 -13.82 -4.70 11.55
N THR A 182 -13.87 -5.42 12.65
CA THR A 182 -14.27 -6.83 12.66
C THR A 182 -15.69 -6.99 12.11
N LEU A 183 -16.62 -6.16 12.56
CA LEU A 183 -18.00 -6.16 12.08
C LEU A 183 -18.08 -5.90 10.56
N ALA A 184 -17.37 -4.88 10.07
CA ALA A 184 -17.33 -4.55 8.64
C ALA A 184 -16.77 -5.71 7.80
N TYR A 185 -15.70 -6.37 8.26
CA TYR A 185 -15.13 -7.52 7.56
C TYR A 185 -16.04 -8.74 7.60
N VAL A 186 -16.71 -9.03 8.73
CA VAL A 186 -17.69 -10.12 8.82
C VAL A 186 -18.83 -9.92 7.83
N ILE A 187 -19.43 -8.72 7.80
CA ILE A 187 -20.50 -8.40 6.84
C ILE A 187 -20.00 -8.54 5.40
N THR A 188 -18.83 -8.00 5.09
CA THR A 188 -18.24 -8.09 3.75
C THR A 188 -17.98 -9.53 3.33
N LEU A 189 -17.49 -10.37 4.24
CA LEU A 189 -17.29 -11.80 3.99
C LEU A 189 -18.61 -12.52 3.72
N LEU A 190 -19.64 -12.26 4.53
CA LEU A 190 -20.96 -12.84 4.34
C LEU A 190 -21.58 -12.44 2.99
N VAL A 191 -21.45 -11.17 2.59
CA VAL A 191 -21.88 -10.68 1.27
C VAL A 191 -21.11 -11.37 0.16
N SER A 192 -19.78 -11.54 0.32
CA SER A 192 -18.93 -12.23 -0.65
C SER A 192 -19.37 -13.69 -0.86
N ILE A 193 -19.63 -14.41 0.24
CA ILE A 193 -20.13 -15.80 0.20
C ILE A 193 -21.51 -15.84 -0.45
N PHE A 194 -22.40 -14.92 -0.11
CA PHE A 194 -23.72 -14.82 -0.71
C PHE A 194 -23.66 -14.62 -2.23
N MET A 195 -22.77 -13.73 -2.70
CA MET A 195 -22.60 -13.47 -4.13
C MET A 195 -22.00 -14.66 -4.90
N LEU A 196 -21.28 -15.54 -4.21
CA LEU A 196 -20.66 -16.74 -4.80
C LEU A 196 -21.56 -17.99 -4.72
N ARG A 197 -22.58 -18.03 -3.85
CA ARG A 197 -23.31 -19.26 -3.51
C ARG A 197 -23.88 -20.03 -4.71
N GLY A 198 -24.21 -19.34 -5.79
CA GLY A 198 -24.74 -19.97 -7.02
C GLY A 198 -23.66 -20.67 -7.86
N ASN A 199 -22.38 -20.39 -7.61
CA ASN A 199 -21.26 -20.88 -8.40
C ASN A 199 -20.36 -21.87 -7.64
N ILE A 200 -20.50 -21.93 -6.31
CA ILE A 200 -19.75 -22.82 -5.43
C ILE A 200 -20.65 -23.98 -4.99
N GLY A 201 -20.11 -25.19 -4.99
CA GLY A 201 -20.78 -26.36 -4.44
C GLY A 201 -20.88 -26.30 -2.93
N ARG A 202 -21.52 -27.32 -2.32
CA ARG A 202 -21.56 -27.44 -0.85
C ARG A 202 -20.15 -27.50 -0.27
N LEU A 203 -19.87 -26.64 0.71
CA LEU A 203 -18.61 -26.64 1.45
C LEU A 203 -18.44 -27.99 2.16
N LYS A 204 -17.40 -28.71 1.78
CA LYS A 204 -16.97 -29.95 2.46
C LYS A 204 -15.50 -29.78 2.82
N PHE A 205 -15.14 -29.86 4.08
CA PHE A 205 -13.74 -29.88 4.46
C PHE A 205 -13.06 -31.14 3.92
N LYS A 206 -12.23 -30.97 2.90
CA LYS A 206 -11.48 -32.07 2.29
C LYS A 206 -10.04 -31.64 2.05
N PHE A 207 -9.14 -32.13 2.88
CA PHE A 207 -7.71 -31.90 2.73
C PHE A 207 -7.13 -32.86 1.69
N ASP A 208 -6.46 -32.32 0.69
CA ASP A 208 -5.76 -33.08 -0.34
C ASP A 208 -4.28 -32.69 -0.31
N LYS A 209 -3.47 -33.56 0.31
CA LYS A 209 -2.03 -33.34 0.56
C LYS A 209 -1.25 -33.12 -0.76
N LEU A 210 -1.54 -33.92 -1.80
CA LEU A 210 -0.83 -33.82 -3.08
C LEU A 210 -1.15 -32.50 -3.78
N PHE A 211 -2.42 -32.12 -3.77
CA PHE A 211 -2.88 -30.84 -4.32
C PHE A 211 -2.26 -29.66 -3.55
N ALA A 212 -2.19 -29.70 -2.23
CA ALA A 212 -1.56 -28.68 -1.41
C ALA A 212 -0.07 -28.52 -1.77
N ILE A 213 0.68 -29.63 -1.85
CA ILE A 213 2.11 -29.58 -2.19
C ILE A 213 2.35 -28.97 -3.59
N GLN A 214 1.51 -29.33 -4.56
CA GLN A 214 1.61 -28.79 -5.93
C GLN A 214 1.37 -27.27 -5.96
N ILE A 215 0.38 -26.78 -5.20
CA ILE A 215 0.10 -25.35 -5.09
C ILE A 215 1.28 -24.63 -4.44
N PHE A 216 1.75 -25.11 -3.29
CA PHE A 216 2.86 -24.48 -2.57
C PHE A 216 4.13 -24.39 -3.44
N LYS A 217 4.52 -25.46 -4.11
CA LYS A 217 5.69 -25.43 -5.02
C LYS A 217 5.60 -24.34 -6.09
N LYS A 218 4.41 -24.07 -6.62
CA LYS A 218 4.18 -23.05 -7.66
C LYS A 218 4.06 -21.64 -7.09
N SER A 219 3.65 -21.49 -5.85
CA SER A 219 3.35 -20.20 -5.21
C SER A 219 4.50 -19.63 -4.39
N ILE A 220 5.40 -20.47 -3.84
CA ILE A 220 6.52 -20.06 -2.99
C ILE A 220 7.37 -18.92 -3.57
N PRO A 221 7.79 -18.90 -4.86
CA PRO A 221 8.62 -17.83 -5.38
C PRO A 221 7.96 -16.44 -5.30
N TYR A 222 6.66 -16.39 -5.58
CA TYR A 222 5.87 -15.16 -5.47
C TYR A 222 5.60 -14.78 -4.00
N ALA A 223 5.36 -15.80 -3.17
CA ALA A 223 5.17 -15.62 -1.74
C ALA A 223 6.41 -15.01 -1.08
N THR A 224 7.61 -15.47 -1.41
CA THR A 224 8.86 -14.94 -0.87
C THR A 224 9.03 -13.45 -1.17
N PHE A 225 8.77 -13.04 -2.42
CA PHE A 225 8.84 -11.62 -2.80
C PHE A 225 7.85 -10.76 -1.99
N THR A 226 6.60 -11.22 -1.89
CA THR A 226 5.56 -10.50 -1.13
C THR A 226 5.89 -10.42 0.37
N LEU A 227 6.50 -11.49 0.94
CA LEU A 227 6.94 -11.49 2.34
C LEU A 227 8.00 -10.42 2.58
N ILE A 228 9.07 -10.44 1.80
CA ILE A 228 10.19 -9.53 2.00
C ILE A 228 9.74 -8.08 1.83
N ALA A 229 8.93 -7.82 0.79
CA ALA A 229 8.34 -6.49 0.57
C ALA A 229 7.39 -6.07 1.70
N GLY A 230 6.60 -7.01 2.25
CA GLY A 230 5.74 -6.76 3.40
C GLY A 230 6.53 -6.46 4.67
N LEU A 231 7.62 -7.17 4.90
CA LEU A 231 8.48 -6.98 6.08
C LEU A 231 9.02 -5.55 6.14
N TYR A 232 9.77 -5.10 5.14
CA TYR A 232 10.40 -3.78 5.23
C TYR A 232 9.40 -2.61 5.23
N ASN A 233 8.16 -2.80 4.76
CA ASN A 233 7.12 -1.77 4.82
C ASN A 233 6.36 -1.71 6.15
N ARG A 234 6.52 -2.71 7.01
CA ARG A 234 5.70 -2.85 8.22
C ARG A 234 6.52 -2.99 9.51
N LEU A 235 7.82 -3.29 9.42
CA LEU A 235 8.69 -3.43 10.60
C LEU A 235 8.82 -2.14 11.38
N ASP A 236 8.81 -0.99 10.72
CA ASP A 236 8.97 0.33 11.36
C ASP A 236 7.98 0.53 12.52
N GLY A 237 6.68 0.20 12.30
CA GLY A 237 5.66 0.38 13.33
C GLY A 237 5.87 -0.49 14.57
N ILE A 238 6.38 -1.72 14.40
CA ILE A 238 6.69 -2.63 15.52
C ILE A 238 7.97 -2.14 16.23
N MET A 239 8.99 -1.78 15.46
CA MET A 239 10.25 -1.32 16.03
C MET A 239 10.06 -0.01 16.79
N LEU A 240 9.28 0.93 16.27
CA LEU A 240 8.94 2.17 16.96
C LEU A 240 8.25 1.91 18.30
N GLU A 241 7.27 1.00 18.33
CA GLU A 241 6.55 0.65 19.56
C GLU A 241 7.47 -0.05 20.59
N LYS A 242 8.44 -0.86 20.13
CA LYS A 242 9.29 -1.65 21.02
C LYS A 242 10.60 -0.99 21.42
N ILE A 243 11.22 -0.21 20.55
CA ILE A 243 12.56 0.39 20.78
C ILE A 243 12.57 1.92 20.63
N GLY A 244 11.40 2.53 20.33
CA GLY A 244 11.25 4.00 20.29
C GLY A 244 11.40 4.61 21.69
N PRO A 245 11.87 5.87 21.79
CA PRO A 245 12.12 6.52 23.07
C PRO A 245 10.90 6.56 23.99
N GLU A 246 9.72 6.78 23.41
CA GLU A 246 8.43 6.85 24.11
C GLU A 246 7.47 5.70 23.66
N GLY A 247 8.03 4.62 23.07
CA GLY A 247 7.28 3.44 22.71
C GLY A 247 6.07 3.72 21.79
N SER A 248 4.87 3.42 22.28
CA SER A 248 3.63 3.59 21.53
C SER A 248 3.39 5.04 21.08
N PHE A 249 3.75 6.03 21.89
CA PHE A 249 3.62 7.46 21.52
C PHE A 249 4.44 7.78 20.25
N THR A 250 5.69 7.33 20.22
CA THR A 250 6.57 7.50 19.05
C THR A 250 6.01 6.81 17.79
N ALA A 251 5.40 5.63 17.97
CA ALA A 251 4.72 4.93 16.86
C ALA A 251 3.48 5.70 16.36
N GLY A 252 2.76 6.37 17.27
CA GLY A 252 1.66 7.28 16.95
C GLY A 252 2.09 8.51 16.16
N GLU A 253 3.22 9.14 16.55
CA GLU A 253 3.81 10.26 15.80
C GLU A 253 4.13 9.86 14.35
N TYR A 254 4.81 8.74 14.17
CA TYR A 254 5.13 8.22 12.85
C TYR A 254 3.88 7.91 12.01
N ALA A 255 2.85 7.34 12.64
CA ALA A 255 1.62 6.96 11.98
C ALA A 255 0.90 8.15 11.33
N GLN A 256 0.97 9.37 11.93
CA GLN A 256 0.39 10.59 11.35
C GLN A 256 0.90 10.83 9.92
N GLY A 257 2.22 10.87 9.73
CA GLY A 257 2.85 11.04 8.41
C GLY A 257 2.70 9.81 7.50
N PHE A 258 2.78 8.61 8.10
CA PHE A 258 2.71 7.36 7.34
C PHE A 258 1.35 7.14 6.64
N ARG A 259 0.23 7.64 7.20
CA ARG A 259 -1.08 7.57 6.54
C ARG A 259 -1.14 8.35 5.23
N PHE A 260 -0.50 9.50 5.16
CA PHE A 260 -0.36 10.26 3.91
C PHE A 260 0.54 9.53 2.90
N PHE A 261 1.66 8.98 3.37
CA PHE A 261 2.57 8.18 2.55
C PHE A 261 1.86 6.94 1.97
N GLU A 262 1.06 6.24 2.78
CA GLU A 262 0.27 5.09 2.34
C GLU A 262 -0.80 5.51 1.31
N ALA A 263 -1.51 6.61 1.55
CA ALA A 263 -2.48 7.16 0.61
C ALA A 263 -1.83 7.55 -0.73
N ALA A 264 -0.69 8.26 -0.71
CA ALA A 264 0.07 8.61 -1.91
C ALA A 264 0.54 7.35 -2.66
N SER A 265 1.02 6.34 -1.94
CA SER A 265 1.47 5.07 -2.52
C SER A 265 0.36 4.30 -3.23
N MET A 266 -0.91 4.45 -2.82
CA MET A 266 -2.06 3.87 -3.53
C MET A 266 -2.21 4.45 -4.93
N PHE A 267 -2.00 5.76 -5.12
CA PHE A 267 -2.02 6.38 -6.44
C PHE A 267 -0.89 5.83 -7.33
N ALA A 268 0.32 5.75 -6.80
CA ALA A 268 1.45 5.20 -7.53
C ALA A 268 1.25 3.72 -7.92
N TYR A 269 0.63 2.92 -7.06
CA TYR A 269 0.27 1.52 -7.34
C TYR A 269 -0.67 1.37 -8.55
N LEU A 270 -1.59 2.32 -8.79
CA LEU A 270 -2.47 2.27 -9.96
C LEU A 270 -1.70 2.30 -11.28
N PHE A 271 -0.57 3.03 -11.32
CA PHE A 271 0.32 3.00 -12.50
C PHE A 271 0.91 1.60 -12.72
N ALA A 272 1.32 0.90 -11.65
CA ALA A 272 1.84 -0.45 -11.79
C ALA A 272 0.79 -1.43 -12.36
N VAL A 273 -0.46 -1.32 -11.91
CA VAL A 273 -1.58 -2.13 -12.41
C VAL A 273 -1.79 -1.91 -13.92
N LEU A 274 -1.61 -0.68 -14.41
CA LEU A 274 -1.72 -0.35 -15.84
C LEU A 274 -0.47 -0.75 -16.62
N LEU A 275 0.73 -0.51 -16.06
CA LEU A 275 2.00 -0.72 -16.75
C LEU A 275 2.34 -2.20 -16.92
N LEU A 276 2.00 -3.05 -15.95
CA LEU A 276 2.38 -4.48 -15.99
C LEU A 276 1.89 -5.20 -17.25
N PRO A 277 0.60 -5.15 -17.64
CA PRO A 277 0.15 -5.79 -18.87
C PRO A 277 0.73 -5.16 -20.13
N ILE A 278 0.97 -3.84 -20.13
CA ILE A 278 1.57 -3.13 -21.26
C ILE A 278 3.02 -3.60 -21.46
N TYR A 279 3.82 -3.61 -20.39
CA TYR A 279 5.21 -4.08 -20.45
C TYR A 279 5.29 -5.54 -20.88
N SER A 280 4.47 -6.41 -20.29
CA SER A 280 4.45 -7.84 -20.63
C SER A 280 4.10 -8.08 -22.10
N ARG A 281 3.14 -7.30 -22.65
CA ARG A 281 2.78 -7.38 -24.07
C ARG A 281 3.92 -6.90 -24.98
N MET A 282 4.50 -5.73 -24.69
CA MET A 282 5.58 -5.17 -25.48
C MET A 282 6.82 -6.06 -25.50
N LEU A 283 7.17 -6.66 -24.36
CA LEU A 283 8.28 -7.63 -24.25
C LEU A 283 8.01 -8.89 -25.10
N LYS A 284 6.78 -9.41 -25.04
CA LYS A 284 6.39 -10.58 -25.86
C LYS A 284 6.41 -10.29 -27.36
N GLU A 285 6.00 -9.09 -27.78
CA GLU A 285 5.97 -8.65 -29.19
C GLU A 285 7.34 -8.18 -29.69
N GLY A 286 8.36 -8.09 -28.82
CA GLY A 286 9.69 -7.54 -29.19
C GLY A 286 9.66 -6.05 -29.53
N SER A 287 8.62 -5.34 -29.10
CA SER A 287 8.46 -3.90 -29.35
C SER A 287 9.44 -3.06 -28.53
N PRO A 288 9.90 -1.88 -29.01
CA PRO A 288 10.84 -1.03 -28.30
C PRO A 288 10.23 -0.50 -27.00
N ILE A 289 10.67 -0.99 -25.85
CA ILE A 289 10.08 -0.70 -24.53
C ILE A 289 10.56 0.64 -23.93
N LYS A 290 11.75 1.13 -24.32
CA LYS A 290 12.36 2.35 -23.76
C LYS A 290 11.46 3.58 -23.82
N PRO A 291 10.76 3.91 -24.95
CA PRO A 291 9.87 5.07 -25.00
C PRO A 291 8.73 5.01 -23.98
N MET A 292 8.25 3.80 -23.70
CA MET A 292 7.19 3.56 -22.70
C MET A 292 7.70 3.75 -21.28
N VAL A 293 8.88 3.20 -20.98
CA VAL A 293 9.55 3.40 -19.69
C VAL A 293 9.86 4.88 -19.46
N ASP A 294 10.41 5.59 -20.45
CA ASP A 294 10.66 7.02 -20.35
C ASP A 294 9.37 7.81 -20.08
N THR A 295 8.25 7.40 -20.68
CA THR A 295 6.95 8.06 -20.45
C THR A 295 6.43 7.80 -19.05
N ALA A 296 6.47 6.54 -18.59
CA ALA A 296 6.08 6.16 -17.23
C ALA A 296 6.94 6.85 -16.17
N THR A 297 8.27 6.93 -16.41
CA THR A 297 9.22 7.66 -15.56
C THR A 297 8.86 9.15 -15.46
N ARG A 298 8.59 9.82 -16.57
CA ARG A 298 8.17 11.23 -16.55
C ARG A 298 6.93 11.45 -15.72
N LEU A 299 5.89 10.65 -15.97
CA LEU A 299 4.59 10.82 -15.31
C LEU A 299 4.68 10.49 -13.82
N LEU A 300 5.18 9.32 -13.46
CA LEU A 300 5.14 8.86 -12.07
C LEU A 300 6.24 9.49 -11.21
N LEU A 301 7.50 9.50 -11.70
CA LEU A 301 8.57 10.13 -10.93
C LEU A 301 8.42 11.64 -10.89
N GLY A 302 7.96 12.27 -11.99
CA GLY A 302 7.68 13.72 -12.01
C GLY A 302 6.63 14.10 -10.97
N SER A 303 5.52 13.35 -10.90
CA SER A 303 4.49 13.56 -9.89
C SER A 303 4.99 13.27 -8.48
N SER A 304 5.77 12.19 -8.28
CA SER A 304 6.34 11.85 -6.97
C SER A 304 7.33 12.91 -6.49
N LEU A 305 8.15 13.47 -7.37
CA LEU A 305 9.08 14.55 -7.03
C LEU A 305 8.33 15.84 -6.68
N ALA A 306 7.26 16.16 -7.41
CA ALA A 306 6.42 17.32 -7.10
C ALA A 306 5.78 17.21 -5.71
N VAL A 307 5.23 16.04 -5.39
CA VAL A 307 4.65 15.73 -4.07
C VAL A 307 5.73 15.81 -3.00
N ALA A 308 6.92 15.22 -3.23
CA ALA A 308 8.03 15.26 -2.27
C ALA A 308 8.48 16.69 -1.95
N ILE A 309 8.67 17.55 -2.97
CA ILE A 309 9.08 18.94 -2.76
C ILE A 309 7.97 19.73 -2.06
N LEU A 310 6.71 19.59 -2.49
CA LEU A 310 5.58 20.28 -1.88
C LEU A 310 5.47 19.96 -0.39
N PHE A 311 5.51 18.69 -0.01
CA PHE A 311 5.38 18.28 1.39
C PHE A 311 6.67 18.43 2.20
N TYR A 312 7.83 18.56 1.57
CA TYR A 312 9.04 18.96 2.26
C TYR A 312 8.95 20.40 2.83
N PHE A 313 8.41 21.34 2.02
CA PHE A 313 8.29 22.75 2.42
C PHE A 313 7.01 23.06 3.20
N HIS A 314 5.97 22.27 3.07
CA HIS A 314 4.65 22.54 3.67
C HIS A 314 4.09 21.37 4.48
N GLY A 315 4.97 20.45 4.89
CA GLY A 315 4.57 19.26 5.65
C GLY A 315 3.94 19.61 6.99
N ASP A 316 4.54 20.54 7.70
CA ASP A 316 4.07 21.05 9.00
C ASP A 316 2.63 21.56 8.88
N PHE A 317 2.40 22.48 7.95
CA PHE A 317 1.07 23.03 7.69
C PHE A 317 0.03 21.93 7.37
N VAL A 318 0.38 20.94 6.55
CA VAL A 318 -0.57 19.88 6.14
C VAL A 318 -0.88 18.95 7.32
N LEU A 319 0.10 18.64 8.15
CA LEU A 319 -0.13 17.85 9.36
C LEU A 319 -0.94 18.63 10.40
N GLU A 320 -0.59 19.89 10.68
CA GLU A 320 -1.31 20.76 11.63
C GLU A 320 -2.76 21.01 11.19
N TRP A 321 -3.00 21.11 9.87
CA TRP A 321 -4.36 21.20 9.35
C TRP A 321 -5.19 19.95 9.66
N ARG A 322 -4.55 18.76 9.71
CA ARG A 322 -5.25 17.49 9.94
C ARG A 322 -5.24 17.04 11.39
N TYR A 323 -4.14 17.24 12.10
CA TYR A 323 -3.94 16.78 13.47
C TYR A 323 -3.69 17.97 14.40
N PRO A 324 -4.39 18.07 15.55
CA PRO A 324 -4.23 19.18 16.48
C PRO A 324 -2.94 19.08 17.34
N ASP A 325 -2.32 17.91 17.38
CA ASP A 325 -1.23 17.54 18.31
C ASP A 325 0.07 17.19 17.57
N VAL A 326 0.40 17.93 16.50
CA VAL A 326 1.63 17.72 15.73
C VAL A 326 2.85 18.07 16.57
N THR A 327 3.84 17.17 16.57
CA THR A 327 5.16 17.42 17.14
C THR A 327 6.17 17.70 16.03
N GLU A 328 7.31 18.28 16.36
CA GLU A 328 8.42 18.46 15.42
C GLU A 328 8.87 17.12 14.83
N SER A 329 8.92 16.06 15.66
CA SER A 329 9.26 14.69 15.22
C SER A 329 8.25 14.16 14.20
N SER A 330 6.93 14.36 14.39
CA SER A 330 5.89 13.98 13.43
C SER A 330 6.05 14.69 12.08
N ALA A 331 6.32 16.01 12.11
CA ALA A 331 6.47 16.84 10.93
C ALA A 331 7.72 16.47 10.12
N GLN A 332 8.86 16.30 10.80
CA GLN A 332 10.10 15.83 10.18
C GLN A 332 9.94 14.41 9.60
N ALA A 333 9.26 13.51 10.33
CA ALA A 333 8.98 12.17 9.85
C ALA A 333 8.11 12.19 8.57
N PHE A 334 7.09 13.04 8.55
CA PHE A 334 6.25 13.20 7.36
C PHE A 334 7.04 13.68 6.15
N SER A 335 7.86 14.72 6.30
CA SER A 335 8.69 15.26 5.22
C SER A 335 9.67 14.20 4.68
N ALA A 336 10.34 13.43 5.56
CA ALA A 336 11.23 12.35 5.15
C ALA A 336 10.48 11.23 4.40
N LEU A 337 9.29 10.82 4.86
CA LEU A 337 8.46 9.83 4.17
C LEU A 337 8.06 10.31 2.78
N MET A 338 7.71 11.59 2.62
CA MET A 338 7.33 12.14 1.32
C MET A 338 8.52 12.22 0.35
N ILE A 339 9.74 12.45 0.82
CA ILE A 339 10.95 12.28 -0.01
C ILE A 339 11.09 10.80 -0.42
N GLY A 340 10.88 9.86 0.50
CA GLY A 340 10.88 8.42 0.22
C GLY A 340 9.86 8.00 -0.85
N PHE A 341 8.78 8.76 -1.02
CA PHE A 341 7.77 8.50 -2.05
C PHE A 341 8.32 8.57 -3.49
N VAL A 342 9.41 9.30 -3.73
CA VAL A 342 10.14 9.25 -5.01
C VAL A 342 10.67 7.84 -5.28
N GLY A 343 11.21 7.18 -4.26
CA GLY A 343 11.66 5.79 -4.35
C GLY A 343 10.51 4.82 -4.66
N VAL A 344 9.33 5.04 -4.07
CA VAL A 344 8.10 4.29 -4.39
C VAL A 344 7.70 4.48 -5.85
N GLY A 345 7.78 5.71 -6.38
CA GLY A 345 7.55 5.99 -7.80
C GLY A 345 8.50 5.21 -8.71
N MET A 346 9.80 5.18 -8.36
CA MET A 346 10.80 4.38 -9.08
C MET A 346 10.46 2.88 -9.02
N PHE A 347 10.11 2.37 -7.85
CA PHE A 347 9.71 0.97 -7.65
C PHE A 347 8.56 0.57 -8.57
N TYR A 348 7.52 1.38 -8.68
CA TYR A 348 6.36 1.06 -9.51
C TYR A 348 6.63 1.20 -11.03
N VAL A 349 7.64 1.94 -11.45
CA VAL A 349 8.07 1.97 -12.86
C VAL A 349 9.00 0.80 -13.18
N TYR A 350 10.14 0.73 -12.49
CA TYR A 350 11.23 -0.20 -12.83
C TYR A 350 10.99 -1.60 -12.27
N GLY A 351 10.46 -1.71 -11.06
CA GLY A 351 10.10 -3.00 -10.46
C GLY A 351 8.97 -3.69 -11.22
N THR A 352 8.01 -2.93 -11.76
CA THR A 352 6.95 -3.47 -12.63
C THR A 352 7.54 -4.00 -13.94
N LEU A 353 8.53 -3.31 -14.53
CA LEU A 353 9.22 -3.80 -15.73
C LEU A 353 10.01 -5.08 -15.45
N MET A 354 10.74 -5.14 -14.33
CA MET A 354 11.45 -6.36 -13.91
C MET A 354 10.47 -7.52 -13.67
N THR A 355 9.31 -7.24 -13.12
CA THR A 355 8.23 -8.24 -12.93
C THR A 355 7.70 -8.74 -14.26
N ALA A 356 7.52 -7.86 -15.25
CA ALA A 356 7.09 -8.21 -16.60
C ALA A 356 8.14 -9.04 -17.37
N ASP A 357 9.43 -8.78 -17.12
CA ASP A 357 10.58 -9.55 -17.68
C ASP A 357 10.87 -10.84 -16.87
N GLU A 358 10.06 -11.16 -15.86
CA GLU A 358 10.19 -12.33 -14.98
C GLU A 358 11.55 -12.38 -14.21
N ASP A 359 12.27 -11.25 -14.06
CA ASP A 359 13.53 -11.16 -13.29
C ASP A 359 13.27 -11.06 -11.77
N LEU A 360 12.42 -11.97 -11.25
CA LEU A 360 12.04 -12.04 -9.85
C LEU A 360 13.24 -12.30 -8.92
N LYS A 361 14.27 -12.96 -9.43
CA LYS A 361 15.47 -13.27 -8.64
C LYS A 361 16.22 -12.00 -8.23
N LYS A 362 16.42 -11.08 -9.15
CA LYS A 362 17.05 -9.78 -8.83
C LYS A 362 16.14 -8.91 -7.96
N LEU A 363 14.83 -8.89 -8.24
CA LEU A 363 13.87 -8.20 -7.38
C LEU A 363 13.97 -8.69 -5.93
N ASN A 364 14.05 -10.00 -5.71
CA ASN A 364 14.21 -10.57 -4.38
C ASN A 364 15.54 -10.14 -3.71
N TYR A 365 16.65 -10.14 -4.43
CA TYR A 365 17.93 -9.68 -3.87
C TYR A 365 17.90 -8.19 -3.49
N ILE A 366 17.31 -7.33 -4.34
CA ILE A 366 17.14 -5.91 -4.02
C ILE A 366 16.25 -5.73 -2.79
N SER A 367 15.15 -6.49 -2.70
CA SER A 367 14.23 -6.42 -1.56
C SER A 367 14.89 -6.91 -0.26
N ILE A 368 15.72 -7.97 -0.31
CA ILE A 368 16.50 -8.44 0.85
C ILE A 368 17.51 -7.37 1.27
N GLY A 369 18.23 -6.77 0.31
CA GLY A 369 19.14 -5.67 0.59
C GLY A 369 18.45 -4.47 1.23
N GLY A 370 17.26 -4.11 0.72
CA GLY A 370 16.41 -3.09 1.32
C GLY A 370 15.95 -3.43 2.74
N LEU A 371 15.51 -4.67 2.97
CA LEU A 371 15.13 -5.12 4.32
C LEU A 371 16.29 -5.04 5.31
N VAL A 372 17.48 -5.52 4.93
CA VAL A 372 18.66 -5.44 5.79
C VAL A 372 19.02 -3.99 6.09
N LEU A 373 19.02 -3.13 5.07
CA LEU A 373 19.27 -1.69 5.23
C LEU A 373 18.25 -1.04 6.17
N ASN A 374 16.95 -1.31 5.97
CA ASN A 374 15.87 -0.79 6.82
C ASN A 374 16.04 -1.21 8.28
N VAL A 375 16.27 -2.51 8.53
CA VAL A 375 16.43 -3.03 9.89
C VAL A 375 17.65 -2.41 10.58
N LEU A 376 18.80 -2.34 9.90
CA LEU A 376 20.02 -1.75 10.47
C LEU A 376 19.84 -0.26 10.78
N LEU A 377 19.25 0.50 9.85
CA LEU A 377 18.99 1.92 10.06
C LEU A 377 17.97 2.14 11.18
N ASN A 378 16.92 1.33 11.25
CA ASN A 378 15.92 1.43 12.31
C ASN A 378 16.53 1.15 13.69
N PHE A 379 17.34 0.10 13.84
CA PHE A 379 18.01 -0.18 15.11
C PHE A 379 18.93 0.95 15.57
N TYR A 380 19.56 1.66 14.63
CA TYR A 380 20.43 2.78 14.95
C TYR A 380 19.67 4.10 15.14
N LEU A 381 18.72 4.43 14.26
CA LEU A 381 18.09 5.76 14.22
C LEU A 381 16.87 5.89 15.14
N ILE A 382 16.08 4.82 15.32
CA ILE A 382 14.87 4.89 16.16
C ILE A 382 15.19 5.26 17.60
N PRO A 383 16.17 4.64 18.30
CA PRO A 383 16.48 5.01 19.69
C PRO A 383 16.94 6.45 19.87
N ILE A 384 17.49 7.08 18.82
CA ILE A 384 18.06 8.44 18.87
C ILE A 384 17.04 9.48 18.41
N HIS A 385 16.32 9.18 17.33
CA HIS A 385 15.48 10.15 16.61
C HIS A 385 14.00 9.76 16.55
N GLY A 386 13.58 8.70 17.23
CA GLY A 386 12.19 8.28 17.30
C GLY A 386 11.51 8.11 15.91
N ALA A 387 10.36 8.76 15.74
CA ALA A 387 9.58 8.71 14.50
C ALA A 387 10.34 9.22 13.28
N PHE A 388 11.11 10.31 13.43
CA PHE A 388 11.95 10.83 12.37
C PHE A 388 13.04 9.82 11.94
N GLY A 389 13.64 9.11 12.91
CA GLY A 389 14.63 8.06 12.63
C GLY A 389 14.08 6.94 11.77
N ALA A 390 12.88 6.43 12.07
CA ALA A 390 12.19 5.45 11.26
C ALA A 390 11.85 5.97 9.85
N ALA A 391 11.44 7.23 9.76
CA ALA A 391 11.13 7.85 8.47
C ALA A 391 12.36 7.99 7.57
N ILE A 392 13.53 8.34 8.14
CA ILE A 392 14.82 8.33 7.42
C ILE A 392 15.17 6.91 6.94
N ALA A 393 14.99 5.90 7.79
CA ALA A 393 15.25 4.51 7.42
C ALA A 393 14.36 4.06 6.25
N THR A 394 13.05 4.37 6.31
CA THR A 394 12.11 4.11 5.21
C THR A 394 12.48 4.88 3.95
N MET A 395 12.77 6.18 4.04
CA MET A 395 13.22 7.01 2.92
C MET A 395 14.45 6.40 2.23
N ALA A 396 15.49 6.10 3.00
CA ALA A 396 16.73 5.52 2.48
C ALA A 396 16.48 4.17 1.81
N THR A 397 15.65 3.32 2.41
CA THR A 397 15.30 2.00 1.88
C THR A 397 14.53 2.10 0.56
N GLN A 398 13.54 2.97 0.48
CA GLN A 398 12.74 3.15 -0.74
C GLN A 398 13.59 3.72 -1.89
N LEU A 399 14.44 4.71 -1.61
CA LEU A 399 15.38 5.26 -2.59
C LEU A 399 16.40 4.21 -3.05
N PHE A 400 16.98 3.45 -2.10
CA PHE A 400 17.89 2.35 -2.43
C PHE A 400 17.23 1.32 -3.36
N ALA A 401 16.03 0.84 -3.01
CA ALA A 401 15.30 -0.12 -3.83
C ALA A 401 14.98 0.42 -5.22
N GLY A 402 14.48 1.66 -5.31
CA GLY A 402 14.17 2.32 -6.57
C GLY A 402 15.38 2.51 -7.47
N VAL A 403 16.50 3.01 -6.91
CA VAL A 403 17.77 3.21 -7.64
C VAL A 403 18.37 1.88 -8.09
N ALA A 404 18.40 0.86 -7.23
CA ALA A 404 18.91 -0.47 -7.57
C ALA A 404 18.10 -1.12 -8.71
N GLN A 405 16.78 -0.93 -8.72
CA GLN A 405 15.92 -1.40 -9.82
C GLN A 405 16.17 -0.62 -11.11
N LEU A 406 16.32 0.71 -11.05
CA LEU A 406 16.70 1.53 -12.21
C LEU A 406 18.01 1.01 -12.84
N PHE A 407 19.07 0.82 -12.04
CA PHE A 407 20.33 0.29 -12.53
C PHE A 407 20.17 -1.11 -13.14
N SER A 408 19.38 -1.98 -12.51
CA SER A 408 19.11 -3.33 -13.02
C SER A 408 18.45 -3.29 -14.41
N VAL A 409 17.46 -2.41 -14.59
CA VAL A 409 16.76 -2.19 -15.86
C VAL A 409 17.70 -1.61 -16.91
N VAL A 410 18.49 -0.57 -16.56
CA VAL A 410 19.46 0.05 -17.48
C VAL A 410 20.46 -0.97 -18.01
N ILE A 411 21.01 -1.81 -17.14
CA ILE A 411 21.97 -2.87 -17.52
C ILE A 411 21.28 -3.95 -18.36
N ARG A 412 20.10 -4.43 -17.94
CA ARG A 412 19.37 -5.52 -18.60
C ARG A 412 18.95 -5.18 -20.01
N PHE A 413 18.38 -4.00 -20.19
CA PHE A 413 17.83 -3.53 -21.48
C PHE A 413 18.82 -2.66 -22.27
N LYS A 414 20.04 -2.46 -21.75
CA LYS A 414 21.08 -1.61 -22.36
C LYS A 414 20.56 -0.20 -22.71
N PHE A 415 19.77 0.39 -21.80
CA PHE A 415 19.24 1.73 -22.03
C PHE A 415 20.36 2.76 -21.96
N GLY A 416 20.52 3.54 -23.03
CA GLY A 416 21.36 4.74 -22.99
C GLY A 416 20.74 5.81 -22.08
N VAL A 417 21.61 6.60 -21.44
CA VAL A 417 21.17 7.73 -20.59
C VAL A 417 20.33 8.70 -21.41
N ASN A 418 19.13 8.98 -20.95
CA ASN A 418 18.28 10.03 -21.53
C ASN A 418 18.62 11.37 -20.86
N THR A 419 19.68 12.04 -21.40
CA THR A 419 20.16 13.33 -20.87
C THR A 419 19.08 14.40 -20.84
N ARG A 420 18.20 14.41 -21.84
CA ARG A 420 17.06 15.35 -21.87
C ARG A 420 16.11 15.11 -20.69
N LEU A 421 15.81 13.86 -20.40
CA LEU A 421 14.96 13.50 -19.25
C LEU A 421 15.61 13.89 -17.93
N LEU A 422 16.91 13.62 -17.77
CA LEU A 422 17.66 14.00 -16.58
C LEU A 422 17.66 15.52 -16.38
N LEU A 423 17.94 16.28 -17.44
CA LEU A 423 17.90 17.75 -17.40
C LEU A 423 16.51 18.28 -17.03
N GLN A 424 15.44 17.65 -17.51
CA GLN A 424 14.07 18.03 -17.15
C GLN A 424 13.79 17.84 -15.66
N PHE A 425 14.26 16.73 -15.04
CA PHE A 425 14.13 16.50 -13.60
C PHE A 425 14.95 17.52 -12.79
N ILE A 426 16.20 17.80 -13.20
CA ILE A 426 17.05 18.79 -12.54
C ILE A 426 16.42 20.19 -12.63
N LEU A 427 16.00 20.59 -13.83
CA LEU A 427 15.36 21.88 -14.05
C LEU A 427 14.08 22.03 -13.21
N TYR A 428 13.24 20.99 -13.20
CA TYR A 428 12.04 20.99 -12.38
C TYR A 428 12.39 21.15 -10.89
N GLY A 429 13.35 20.38 -10.38
CA GLY A 429 13.78 20.44 -8.98
C GLY A 429 14.27 21.84 -8.60
N ILE A 430 15.16 22.42 -9.41
CA ILE A 430 15.68 23.78 -9.16
C ILE A 430 14.54 24.83 -9.17
N LEU A 431 13.66 24.79 -10.15
CA LEU A 431 12.56 25.75 -10.25
C LEU A 431 11.54 25.57 -9.12
N ALA A 432 11.18 24.33 -8.78
CA ALA A 432 10.22 24.06 -7.72
C ALA A 432 10.77 24.43 -6.32
N VAL A 433 12.03 24.09 -6.02
CA VAL A 433 12.69 24.49 -4.78
C VAL A 433 12.84 26.02 -4.73
N GLY A 434 13.34 26.64 -5.81
CA GLY A 434 13.47 28.10 -5.89
C GLY A 434 12.14 28.83 -5.69
N THR A 435 11.04 28.29 -6.24
CA THR A 435 9.69 28.85 -6.02
C THR A 435 9.31 28.81 -4.54
N ASN A 436 9.54 27.68 -3.87
CA ASN A 436 9.17 27.55 -2.45
C ASN A 436 10.00 28.50 -1.56
N LEU A 437 11.32 28.59 -1.78
CA LEU A 437 12.18 29.54 -1.06
C LEU A 437 11.73 30.99 -1.30
N PHE A 438 11.41 31.35 -2.55
CA PHE A 438 10.91 32.68 -2.87
C PHE A 438 9.57 32.99 -2.18
N LEU A 439 8.65 32.02 -2.13
CA LEU A 439 7.35 32.19 -1.50
C LEU A 439 7.46 32.32 0.02
N GLU A 440 8.46 31.71 0.65
CA GLU A 440 8.74 31.83 2.08
C GLU A 440 9.08 33.28 2.44
N ASP A 441 9.85 33.98 1.60
CA ASP A 441 10.21 35.38 1.78
C ASP A 441 9.08 36.37 1.46
N PHE A 442 8.25 36.06 0.44
CA PHE A 442 7.22 36.98 -0.07
C PHE A 442 5.83 36.82 0.58
N ILE A 443 5.50 35.67 1.13
CA ILE A 443 4.21 35.38 1.75
C ILE A 443 4.45 34.73 3.14
N PRO A 444 5.12 35.44 4.07
CA PRO A 444 5.52 34.81 5.34
C PRO A 444 4.34 34.46 6.26
N GLU A 445 3.22 35.20 6.17
CA GLU A 445 2.16 35.16 7.18
C GLU A 445 1.06 34.12 6.90
N ASN A 446 0.96 33.55 5.70
CA ASN A 446 -0.15 32.64 5.38
C ASN A 446 0.30 31.31 4.75
N ALA A 447 0.45 30.29 5.60
CA ALA A 447 0.86 28.94 5.19
C ALA A 447 -0.09 28.29 4.16
N PHE A 448 -1.41 28.55 4.26
CA PHE A 448 -2.39 28.02 3.30
C PHE A 448 -2.18 28.60 1.90
N TYR A 449 -1.98 29.93 1.78
CA TYR A 449 -1.70 30.54 0.46
C TYR A 449 -0.35 30.08 -0.09
N ARG A 450 0.68 29.97 0.73
CA ARG A 450 1.97 29.40 0.30
C ARG A 450 1.81 28.01 -0.27
N PHE A 451 1.13 27.13 0.47
CA PHE A 451 0.84 25.77 0.02
C PHE A 451 0.07 25.75 -1.31
N LEU A 452 -1.00 26.53 -1.43
CA LEU A 452 -1.83 26.59 -2.62
C LEU A 452 -1.03 27.08 -3.85
N VAL A 453 -0.27 28.18 -3.71
CA VAL A 453 0.55 28.73 -4.78
C VAL A 453 1.67 27.76 -5.17
N SER A 454 2.34 27.15 -4.19
CA SER A 454 3.37 26.10 -4.43
C SER A 454 2.81 24.93 -5.20
N ALA A 455 1.62 24.44 -4.84
CA ALA A 455 0.97 23.33 -5.53
C ALA A 455 0.60 23.69 -6.98
N LEU A 456 0.03 24.89 -7.19
CA LEU A 456 -0.34 25.38 -8.53
C LEU A 456 0.90 25.60 -9.41
N VAL A 457 1.90 26.32 -8.91
CA VAL A 457 3.14 26.58 -9.64
C VAL A 457 3.89 25.28 -9.90
N GLY A 458 4.01 24.40 -8.92
CA GLY A 458 4.60 23.07 -9.09
C GLY A 458 3.91 22.25 -10.19
N GLY A 459 2.57 22.28 -10.25
CA GLY A 459 1.78 21.65 -11.31
C GLY A 459 2.06 22.27 -12.71
N VAL A 460 2.12 23.58 -12.78
CA VAL A 460 2.48 24.29 -14.04
C VAL A 460 3.90 23.96 -14.47
N LEU A 461 4.85 23.95 -13.54
CA LEU A 461 6.24 23.58 -13.82
C LEU A 461 6.37 22.15 -14.35
N LEU A 462 5.57 21.17 -13.89
CA LEU A 462 5.53 19.83 -14.49
C LEU A 462 5.15 19.84 -15.97
N LEU A 463 4.21 20.70 -16.34
CA LEU A 463 3.79 20.86 -17.74
C LEU A 463 4.86 21.57 -18.57
N VAL A 464 5.42 22.68 -18.07
CA VAL A 464 6.42 23.50 -18.77
C VAL A 464 7.73 22.73 -18.98
N THR A 465 8.20 22.00 -17.97
CA THR A 465 9.41 21.16 -18.09
C THR A 465 9.20 19.93 -18.95
N GLY A 466 7.93 19.59 -19.27
CA GLY A 466 7.57 18.43 -20.08
C GLY A 466 7.70 17.10 -19.32
N LEU A 467 7.76 17.14 -17.99
CA LEU A 467 7.68 15.95 -17.14
C LEU A 467 6.25 15.40 -17.11
N PHE A 468 5.24 16.26 -17.20
CA PHE A 468 3.85 15.82 -17.37
C PHE A 468 3.32 16.27 -18.74
N SER A 469 2.65 15.38 -19.46
CA SER A 469 2.01 15.66 -20.73
C SER A 469 0.64 15.00 -20.80
N VAL A 470 -0.41 15.81 -20.78
CA VAL A 470 -1.80 15.34 -20.84
C VAL A 470 -2.03 14.43 -22.05
N ASN A 471 -1.49 14.79 -23.22
CA ASN A 471 -1.63 14.00 -24.45
C ASN A 471 -0.99 12.60 -24.33
N LYS A 472 0.17 12.51 -23.66
CA LYS A 472 0.84 11.22 -23.44
C LYS A 472 0.10 10.39 -22.41
N PHE A 473 -0.43 11.01 -21.36
CA PHE A 473 -1.24 10.34 -20.35
C PHE A 473 -2.53 9.77 -20.97
N VAL A 474 -3.25 10.55 -21.76
CA VAL A 474 -4.45 10.09 -22.49
C VAL A 474 -4.13 8.97 -23.48
N ARG A 475 -2.97 9.03 -24.17
CA ARG A 475 -2.53 7.92 -25.03
C ARG A 475 -2.24 6.64 -24.27
N LEU A 476 -1.66 6.74 -23.08
CA LEU A 476 -1.45 5.61 -22.17
C LEU A 476 -2.76 4.91 -21.78
N LEU A 477 -3.79 5.70 -21.49
CA LEU A 477 -5.12 5.19 -21.19
C LEU A 477 -5.80 4.54 -22.41
N LYS A 478 -5.58 5.11 -23.61
CA LYS A 478 -6.15 4.60 -24.88
C LYS A 478 -5.38 3.44 -25.50
N SER A 479 -4.11 3.24 -25.15
CA SER A 479 -3.30 2.11 -25.67
C SER A 479 -3.74 0.74 -25.14
N ASN A 480 -4.72 0.74 -24.24
CA ASN A 480 -5.41 -0.46 -23.76
C ASN A 480 -6.71 -0.77 -24.53
N GLU A 481 -7.09 0.05 -25.51
CA GLU A 481 -8.16 -0.25 -26.49
C GLU A 481 -7.57 -0.94 -27.73
#